data_74532ab79451a2a7851fc2dc8308c935
#
_entry.id   74532ab79451a2a7851fc2dc8308c935
#
_cell.length_a   1.000
_cell.length_b   1.000
_cell.length_c   1.000
_cell.angle_alpha   90.00
_cell.angle_beta   90.00
_cell.angle_gamma   90.00
#
_symmetry.space_group_name_H-M   'P 1'
#
loop_
_entity.id
_entity.type
_entity.pdbx_description
1 polymer ?
#
loop_
_entity_poly.entity_id
_entity_poly.type
_entity_poly.pdbx_seq_one_letter_code
_entity_poly.pdbx_strand_id
1 'polypeptide(L)'
;RVATYFACDDLMYLHKGGRLSLTSGIFGTILGIKPVLTFNEEGGLSVVYKVRGRKRTIRNLASRVVEDGVELDKYEVYVVDADCGEDGDLLARLIKEGRPEAEVKRQIVGPVIASHCGPGTLGVIFVAKERPIKLSVPEQEFNS
;
A
#
# COMPACT_ATOMS: atom_id res chain seq x y z
N ARG A 1 -5.93 -16.30 -0.19
CA ARG A 1 -4.62 -15.82 0.19
C ARG A 1 -4.62 -14.32 0.49
N VAL A 2 -4.02 -13.93 1.58
CA VAL A 2 -4.08 -12.54 2.04
C VAL A 2 -2.94 -11.73 1.44
N ALA A 3 -3.28 -10.60 0.83
CA ALA A 3 -2.31 -9.65 0.28
C ALA A 3 -2.39 -8.34 1.05
N THR A 4 -1.23 -7.72 1.23
CA THR A 4 -1.13 -6.43 1.92
C THR A 4 -0.24 -5.50 1.09
N TYR A 5 -0.77 -4.33 0.77
CA TYR A 5 0.00 -3.28 0.10
C TYR A 5 -0.17 -1.99 0.88
N PHE A 6 0.90 -1.22 0.98
CA PHE A 6 0.79 0.06 1.68
C PHE A 6 1.82 1.05 1.14
N ALA A 7 1.57 2.32 1.43
CA ALA A 7 2.45 3.41 1.08
C ALA A 7 2.65 4.31 2.30
N CYS A 8 3.85 4.82 2.45
CA CYS A 8 4.21 5.75 3.54
C CYS A 8 4.58 7.08 2.93
N ASP A 9 4.25 8.16 3.61
CA ASP A 9 4.66 9.48 3.17
C ASP A 9 6.15 9.73 3.42
N ASP A 10 6.66 9.22 4.53
CA ASP A 10 8.05 9.44 4.92
C ASP A 10 8.77 8.11 5.10
N LEU A 11 9.59 7.76 4.13
CA LEU A 11 10.35 6.52 4.16
C LEU A 11 11.38 6.48 5.27
N MET A 12 11.75 7.63 5.81
CA MET A 12 12.73 7.65 6.89
C MET A 12 12.22 6.98 8.16
N TYR A 13 10.92 6.97 8.38
CA TYR A 13 10.35 6.22 9.50
C TYR A 13 10.68 4.73 9.38
N LEU A 14 10.49 4.17 8.20
CA LEU A 14 10.79 2.75 7.96
C LEU A 14 12.28 2.47 8.08
N HIS A 15 13.10 3.35 7.54
CA HIS A 15 14.55 3.19 7.61
C HIS A 15 15.05 3.25 9.06
N LYS A 16 14.59 4.24 9.82
CA LYS A 16 14.99 4.38 11.22
C LYS A 16 14.57 3.20 12.06
N GLY A 17 13.44 2.58 11.72
CA GLY A 17 12.96 1.39 12.42
C GLY A 17 13.57 0.09 11.96
N GLY A 18 14.50 0.14 11.01
CA GLY A 18 15.15 -1.06 10.49
C GLY A 18 14.29 -1.89 9.55
N ARG A 19 13.17 -1.34 9.08
CA ARG A 19 12.25 -2.09 8.21
C ARG A 19 12.58 -1.92 6.74
N LEU A 20 13.40 -0.95 6.39
CA LEU A 20 13.73 -0.65 5.01
C LEU A 20 15.21 -0.35 4.91
N SER A 21 15.88 -1.07 4.02
CA SER A 21 17.32 -0.88 3.79
C SER A 21 17.55 0.30 2.86
N LEU A 22 18.64 1.04 3.11
CA LEU A 22 19.07 2.09 2.21
C LEU A 22 19.45 1.55 0.84
N THR A 23 19.79 0.26 0.77
CA THR A 23 20.19 -0.37 -0.49
C THR A 23 19.03 -0.72 -1.38
N SER A 24 17.81 -0.47 -0.94
CA SER A 24 16.62 -0.80 -1.73
C SER A 24 16.46 0.09 -2.98
N GLY A 25 17.28 1.13 -3.13
CA GLY A 25 17.29 1.95 -4.33
C GLY A 25 16.25 3.05 -4.37
N ILE A 26 15.51 3.25 -3.28
CA ILE A 26 14.47 4.29 -3.26
C ILE A 26 14.96 5.60 -2.64
N PHE A 27 16.03 5.56 -1.86
CA PHE A 27 16.60 6.78 -1.30
C PHE A 27 17.39 7.53 -2.37
N GLY A 28 17.30 8.84 -2.37
CA GLY A 28 17.94 9.66 -3.39
C GLY A 28 17.15 9.77 -4.68
N THR A 29 15.93 9.26 -4.68
CA THR A 29 15.08 9.35 -5.87
C THR A 29 14.45 10.73 -5.99
N ILE A 30 13.74 10.94 -7.09
CA ILE A 30 13.09 12.20 -7.38
C ILE A 30 12.03 12.51 -6.33
N LEU A 31 11.99 13.77 -5.92
CA LEU A 31 11.01 14.24 -4.94
C LEU A 31 9.59 13.94 -5.42
N GLY A 32 8.75 13.51 -4.51
CA GLY A 32 7.35 13.21 -4.81
C GLY A 32 7.08 11.78 -5.21
N ILE A 33 8.13 10.95 -5.32
CA ILE A 33 7.94 9.52 -5.60
C ILE A 33 7.53 8.82 -4.32
N LYS A 34 6.46 8.05 -4.41
CA LYS A 34 5.92 7.27 -3.29
C LYS A 34 6.01 5.79 -3.62
N PRO A 35 6.78 5.01 -2.88
CA PRO A 35 6.83 3.57 -3.12
C PRO A 35 5.59 2.89 -2.54
N VAL A 36 5.11 1.89 -3.26
CA VAL A 36 4.09 0.98 -2.75
C VAL A 36 4.82 -0.28 -2.33
N LEU A 37 4.58 -0.70 -1.12
CA LEU A 37 5.32 -1.76 -0.45
C LEU A 37 4.42 -2.95 -0.16
N THR A 38 5.04 -4.11 -0.07
CA THR A 38 4.37 -5.32 0.40
C THR A 38 5.36 -6.09 1.30
N PHE A 39 4.84 -7.06 2.05
CA PHE A 39 5.70 -7.91 2.87
C PHE A 39 6.23 -9.06 2.01
N ASN A 40 7.53 -9.33 2.11
CA ASN A 40 8.12 -10.46 1.42
C ASN A 40 8.05 -11.71 2.30
N GLU A 41 8.52 -12.84 1.77
CA GLU A 41 8.43 -14.11 2.46
C GLU A 41 9.26 -14.18 3.73
N GLU A 42 10.30 -13.37 3.81
CA GLU A 42 11.16 -13.34 5.00
C GLU A 42 10.65 -12.38 6.06
N GLY A 43 9.49 -11.77 5.86
CA GLY A 43 8.93 -10.83 6.81
C GLY A 43 9.42 -9.40 6.65
N GLY A 44 10.31 -9.15 5.70
CA GLY A 44 10.76 -7.80 5.39
C GLY A 44 9.84 -7.12 4.40
N LEU A 45 10.23 -5.93 3.97
CA LEU A 45 9.45 -5.13 3.06
C LEU A 45 10.09 -5.09 1.68
N SER A 46 9.24 -5.17 0.66
CA SER A 46 9.67 -5.07 -0.73
C SER A 46 8.91 -3.96 -1.42
N VAL A 47 9.60 -3.19 -2.25
CA VAL A 47 8.98 -2.16 -3.09
C VAL A 47 8.44 -2.85 -4.33
N VAL A 48 7.15 -2.71 -4.59
CA VAL A 48 6.52 -3.30 -5.76
C VAL A 48 6.15 -2.27 -6.81
N TYR A 49 5.94 -1.02 -6.41
CA TYR A 49 5.67 0.08 -7.34
C TYR A 49 6.31 1.35 -6.83
N LYS A 50 6.73 2.21 -7.76
CA LYS A 50 7.14 3.58 -7.46
C LYS A 50 6.16 4.48 -8.19
N VAL A 51 5.42 5.28 -7.45
CA VAL A 51 4.34 6.09 -8.00
C VAL A 51 4.59 7.56 -7.67
N ARG A 52 4.40 8.41 -8.66
CA ARG A 52 4.57 9.84 -8.46
C ARG A 52 3.28 10.46 -7.96
N GLY A 53 3.35 11.07 -6.79
CA GLY A 53 2.25 11.84 -6.22
C GLY A 53 1.27 11.01 -5.41
N ARG A 54 0.59 11.70 -4.50
CA ARG A 54 -0.30 11.05 -3.52
C ARG A 54 -1.55 10.45 -4.17
N LYS A 55 -2.18 11.19 -5.07
CA LYS A 55 -3.43 10.70 -5.69
C LYS A 55 -3.21 9.47 -6.53
N ARG A 56 -2.10 9.42 -7.27
CA ARG A 56 -1.77 8.24 -8.06
C ARG A 56 -1.44 7.05 -7.18
N THR A 57 -0.82 7.31 -6.02
CA THR A 57 -0.53 6.28 -5.05
C THR A 57 -1.84 5.66 -4.53
N ILE A 58 -2.82 6.50 -4.20
CA ILE A 58 -4.12 6.01 -3.73
C ILE A 58 -4.79 5.18 -4.81
N ARG A 59 -4.75 5.63 -6.07
CA ARG A 59 -5.31 4.87 -7.18
C ARG A 59 -4.59 3.56 -7.41
N ASN A 60 -3.27 3.54 -7.22
CA ASN A 60 -2.50 2.30 -7.35
C ASN A 60 -2.92 1.29 -6.29
N LEU A 61 -3.08 1.72 -5.05
CA LEU A 61 -3.54 0.84 -3.98
C LEU A 61 -4.94 0.27 -4.28
N ALA A 62 -5.84 1.12 -4.78
CA ALA A 62 -7.17 0.66 -5.16
C ALA A 62 -7.09 -0.36 -6.29
N SER A 63 -6.23 -0.12 -7.27
CA SER A 63 -6.06 -1.04 -8.40
C SER A 63 -5.58 -2.41 -7.97
N ARG A 64 -4.75 -2.48 -6.92
CA ARG A 64 -4.31 -3.79 -6.42
C ARG A 64 -5.51 -4.62 -5.98
N VAL A 65 -6.46 -4.01 -5.30
CA VAL A 65 -7.65 -4.71 -4.85
C VAL A 65 -8.57 -5.06 -6.03
N VAL A 66 -8.79 -4.10 -6.90
CA VAL A 66 -9.72 -4.27 -8.04
C VAL A 66 -9.24 -5.36 -8.98
N GLU A 67 -7.94 -5.38 -9.27
CA GLU A 67 -7.37 -6.31 -10.25
C GLU A 67 -7.08 -7.68 -9.67
N ASP A 68 -6.61 -7.75 -8.43
CA ASP A 68 -6.12 -8.99 -7.86
C ASP A 68 -7.05 -9.61 -6.83
N GLY A 69 -8.02 -8.87 -6.34
CA GLY A 69 -8.93 -9.34 -5.28
C GLY A 69 -9.86 -10.45 -5.76
N VAL A 70 -10.07 -11.44 -4.88
CA VAL A 70 -11.02 -12.52 -5.15
C VAL A 70 -11.97 -12.66 -3.97
N GLU A 71 -13.20 -13.05 -4.26
CA GLU A 71 -14.24 -13.29 -3.26
C GLU A 71 -14.40 -12.08 -2.32
N LEU A 72 -14.39 -10.87 -2.88
CA LEU A 72 -14.47 -9.64 -2.11
C LEU A 72 -15.87 -9.42 -1.49
N ASP A 73 -16.85 -10.17 -1.93
CA ASP A 73 -18.17 -10.20 -1.30
C ASP A 73 -18.19 -11.11 -0.07
N LYS A 74 -17.22 -11.99 0.04
CA LYS A 74 -17.17 -13.01 1.07
C LYS A 74 -16.15 -12.68 2.17
N TYR A 75 -15.01 -12.12 1.78
CA TYR A 75 -13.95 -11.75 2.71
C TYR A 75 -13.74 -10.25 2.68
N GLU A 76 -13.72 -9.64 3.85
CA GLU A 76 -13.62 -8.20 3.97
C GLU A 76 -12.32 -7.65 3.40
N VAL A 77 -12.41 -6.47 2.79
CA VAL A 77 -11.26 -5.67 2.39
C VAL A 77 -11.03 -4.63 3.47
N TYR A 78 -9.82 -4.54 3.98
CA TYR A 78 -9.50 -3.53 4.97
C TYR A 78 -8.70 -2.40 4.35
N VAL A 79 -9.16 -1.18 4.58
CA VAL A 79 -8.42 0.03 4.24
C VAL A 79 -7.93 0.61 5.56
N VAL A 80 -6.61 0.69 5.71
CA VAL A 80 -5.98 1.14 6.95
C VAL A 80 -5.29 2.46 6.72
N ASP A 81 -5.33 3.35 7.72
CA ASP A 81 -4.69 4.65 7.61
C ASP A 81 -4.13 5.09 8.96
N ALA A 82 -3.09 5.92 8.90
CA ALA A 82 -2.50 6.58 10.05
C ALA A 82 -2.58 8.08 9.81
N ASP A 83 -3.49 8.76 10.51
CA ASP A 83 -3.70 10.20 10.40
C ASP A 83 -3.95 10.71 8.98
N CYS A 84 -4.60 9.91 8.14
CA CYS A 84 -4.94 10.34 6.79
C CYS A 84 -6.33 9.81 6.41
N GLY A 85 -7.31 10.12 7.26
CA GLY A 85 -8.66 9.59 7.09
C GLY A 85 -9.32 9.96 5.77
N GLU A 86 -9.09 11.16 5.25
CA GLU A 86 -9.67 11.56 3.97
C GLU A 86 -9.13 10.72 2.82
N ASP A 87 -7.82 10.41 2.85
CA ASP A 87 -7.22 9.56 1.85
C ASP A 87 -7.75 8.12 1.96
N GLY A 88 -7.97 7.67 3.19
CA GLY A 88 -8.57 6.35 3.41
C GLY A 88 -10.00 6.29 2.88
N ASP A 89 -10.77 7.37 3.05
CA ASP A 89 -12.13 7.43 2.51
C ASP A 89 -12.12 7.39 0.98
N LEU A 90 -11.20 8.12 0.36
CA LEU A 90 -11.06 8.09 -1.09
C LEU A 90 -10.68 6.70 -1.58
N LEU A 91 -9.73 6.07 -0.91
CA LEU A 91 -9.30 4.73 -1.27
C LEU A 91 -10.46 3.73 -1.20
N ALA A 92 -11.21 3.77 -0.11
CA ALA A 92 -12.37 2.90 0.06
C ALA A 92 -13.40 3.13 -1.04
N ARG A 93 -13.65 4.39 -1.39
CA ARG A 93 -14.60 4.72 -2.46
C ARG A 93 -14.15 4.18 -3.81
N LEU A 94 -12.86 4.34 -4.13
CA LEU A 94 -12.32 3.84 -5.40
C LEU A 94 -12.43 2.33 -5.50
N ILE A 95 -12.20 1.63 -4.40
CA ILE A 95 -12.36 0.16 -4.38
C ILE A 95 -13.81 -0.21 -4.66
N LYS A 96 -14.75 0.45 -4.00
CA LYS A 96 -16.18 0.17 -4.21
C LYS A 96 -16.62 0.50 -5.62
N GLU A 97 -16.06 1.54 -6.22
CA GLU A 97 -16.39 1.88 -7.61
C GLU A 97 -15.92 0.80 -8.57
N GLY A 98 -14.73 0.24 -8.34
CA GLY A 98 -14.19 -0.81 -9.20
C GLY A 98 -14.72 -2.19 -8.91
N ARG A 99 -15.11 -2.46 -7.67
CA ARG A 99 -15.62 -3.76 -7.22
C ARG A 99 -16.80 -3.52 -6.30
N PRO A 100 -18.01 -3.25 -6.87
CA PRO A 100 -19.18 -2.89 -6.04
C PRO A 100 -19.59 -3.95 -5.03
N GLU A 101 -19.26 -5.21 -5.27
CA GLU A 101 -19.58 -6.30 -4.36
C GLU A 101 -18.69 -6.32 -3.11
N ALA A 102 -17.59 -5.56 -3.11
CA ALA A 102 -16.61 -5.64 -2.04
C ALA A 102 -17.17 -5.13 -0.71
N GLU A 103 -16.88 -5.86 0.35
CA GLU A 103 -17.12 -5.42 1.73
C GLU A 103 -15.88 -4.69 2.20
N VAL A 104 -15.94 -3.37 2.25
CA VAL A 104 -14.78 -2.55 2.61
C VAL A 104 -14.93 -2.02 4.03
N LYS A 105 -13.95 -2.31 4.87
CA LYS A 105 -13.90 -1.85 6.25
C LYS A 105 -12.74 -0.88 6.43
N ARG A 106 -12.97 0.14 7.25
CA ARG A 106 -11.94 1.11 7.58
C ARG A 106 -11.33 0.76 8.93
N GLN A 107 -10.00 0.86 9.03
CA GLN A 107 -9.31 0.65 10.29
C GLN A 107 -8.19 1.67 10.46
N ILE A 108 -7.96 2.05 11.69
CA ILE A 108 -6.86 2.93 12.04
C ILE A 108 -5.65 2.06 12.38
N VAL A 109 -4.49 2.44 11.85
CA VAL A 109 -3.25 1.73 12.15
C VAL A 109 -2.95 1.83 13.63
N GLY A 110 -2.62 0.69 14.25
CA GLY A 110 -2.32 0.67 15.68
C GLY A 110 -1.06 1.45 16.01
N PRO A 111 -0.90 1.84 17.30
CA PRO A 111 0.21 2.72 17.70
C PRO A 111 1.60 2.18 17.38
N VAL A 112 1.79 0.88 17.51
CA VAL A 112 3.11 0.28 17.25
C VAL A 112 3.47 0.42 15.77
N ILE A 113 2.52 0.09 14.89
CA ILE A 113 2.74 0.20 13.46
C ILE A 113 2.88 1.65 13.04
N ALA A 114 2.06 2.54 13.61
CA ALA A 114 2.11 3.96 13.30
C ALA A 114 3.47 4.56 13.68
N SER A 115 4.07 4.10 14.78
CA SER A 115 5.37 4.62 15.19
C SER A 115 6.49 4.21 14.22
N HIS A 116 6.33 3.08 13.54
CA HIS A 116 7.33 2.60 12.59
C HIS A 116 7.12 3.17 11.19
N CYS A 117 5.85 3.32 10.77
CA CYS A 117 5.52 3.73 9.41
C CYS A 117 5.23 5.23 9.29
N GLY A 118 4.90 5.87 10.39
CA GLY A 118 4.64 7.30 10.42
C GLY A 118 3.25 7.70 9.99
N PRO A 119 2.90 8.97 10.24
CA PRO A 119 1.62 9.51 9.79
C PRO A 119 1.56 9.56 8.27
N GLY A 120 0.38 9.43 7.71
CA GLY A 120 0.21 9.39 6.26
C GLY A 120 0.33 8.02 5.65
N THR A 121 0.59 6.99 6.45
CA THR A 121 0.61 5.62 5.96
C THR A 121 -0.80 5.19 5.57
N LEU A 122 -0.91 4.59 4.40
CA LEU A 122 -2.19 4.15 3.85
C LEU A 122 -2.00 2.79 3.23
N GLY A 123 -2.91 1.86 3.49
CA GLY A 123 -2.76 0.52 2.97
C GLY A 123 -4.07 -0.23 2.79
N VAL A 124 -3.95 -1.37 2.12
CA VAL A 124 -5.07 -2.28 1.87
C VAL A 124 -4.66 -3.70 2.26
N ILE A 125 -5.62 -4.44 2.79
CA ILE A 125 -5.47 -5.86 3.12
C ILE A 125 -6.67 -6.57 2.53
N PHE A 126 -6.43 -7.58 1.72
CA PHE A 126 -7.52 -8.27 1.03
C PHE A 126 -7.10 -9.68 0.62
N VAL A 127 -8.09 -10.48 0.23
CA VAL A 127 -7.82 -11.84 -0.27
C VAL A 127 -7.56 -11.74 -1.76
N ALA A 128 -6.45 -12.29 -2.20
CA ALA A 128 -6.00 -12.25 -3.59
C ALA A 128 -5.76 -13.64 -4.14
N LYS A 129 -5.69 -13.74 -5.45
CA LYS A 129 -5.44 -15.00 -6.14
C LYS A 129 -4.14 -15.65 -5.71
N GLU A 130 -3.11 -14.86 -5.59
CA GLU A 130 -1.82 -15.35 -5.15
C GLU A 130 -1.07 -14.25 -4.43
N ARG A 131 -0.07 -14.69 -3.68
CA ARG A 131 0.74 -13.75 -2.91
C ARG A 131 1.55 -12.87 -3.85
N PRO A 132 1.70 -11.58 -3.54
CA PRO A 132 2.61 -10.73 -4.30
C PRO A 132 3.99 -11.35 -4.25
N ILE A 133 4.56 -11.60 -5.42
CA ILE A 133 5.91 -12.13 -5.51
C ILE A 133 6.85 -10.95 -5.64
N LYS A 134 8.10 -11.17 -5.25
CA LYS A 134 9.10 -10.18 -5.48
C LYS A 134 9.09 -9.79 -6.94
N LEU A 135 8.82 -8.56 -7.20
CA LEU A 135 8.77 -8.05 -8.56
C LEU A 135 9.81 -6.97 -8.70
N SER A 136 10.36 -6.85 -9.91
CA SER A 136 11.11 -5.66 -10.22
C SER A 136 10.11 -4.52 -10.27
N VAL A 137 10.52 -3.36 -9.80
CA VAL A 137 9.62 -2.21 -9.79
C VAL A 137 9.36 -1.77 -11.23
N PRO A 138 8.10 -1.76 -11.68
CA PRO A 138 7.79 -1.39 -13.06
C PRO A 138 8.06 0.09 -13.30
N GLU A 139 8.83 0.39 -14.32
CA GLU A 139 9.14 1.77 -14.65
C GLU A 139 7.92 2.55 -15.13
N GLN A 140 6.99 1.88 -15.75
CA GLN A 140 5.77 2.50 -16.22
C GLN A 140 4.97 3.09 -15.05
N GLU A 141 5.06 2.52 -13.87
CA GLU A 141 4.39 3.08 -12.70
C GLU A 141 5.09 4.35 -12.21
N PHE A 142 6.38 4.44 -12.44
CA PHE A 142 7.16 5.59 -12.10
C PHE A 142 6.75 6.80 -12.93
N ASN A 143 6.41 6.58 -14.18
CA ASN A 143 6.09 7.62 -15.14
C ASN A 143 4.58 7.88 -15.31
N SER A 144 3.74 7.08 -14.75
CA SER A 144 2.28 7.25 -14.87
C SER A 144 1.67 8.23 -13.82
#